data_c8de7ed0eaca1edf9c6e5d22bc52c0fa
#
_entry.id   c8de7ed0eaca1edf9c6e5d22bc52c0fa
#
_cell.length_a   1.000
_cell.length_b   1.000
_cell.length_c   1.000
_cell.angle_alpha   90.00
_cell.angle_beta   90.00
_cell.angle_gamma   90.00
#
_symmetry.space_group_name_H-M   'P 1'
#
loop_
_entity.id
_entity.type
_entity.pdbx_description
1 polymer ?
#
loop_
_entity_poly.entity_id
_entity_poly.type
_entity_poly.pdbx_seq_one_letter_code
_entity_poly.pdbx_strand_id
1 'polypeptide(L)' 'MYDQKTTIFSNIADIVDEGDYATPLDIIDFMIEIMSKDQLNQVEDMLTNQYPEDL' A
#
# COMPACT_ATOMS: atom_id res chain seq x y z
N MET A 1 17.08 2.36 15.70
CA MET A 1 15.76 3.01 15.76
C MET A 1 14.97 2.68 14.51
N TYR A 2 13.74 2.24 14.68
CA TYR A 2 12.93 1.84 13.54
C TYR A 2 12.29 3.04 12.88
N ASP A 3 12.38 3.07 11.57
CA ASP A 3 11.62 3.99 10.76
C ASP A 3 10.15 3.54 10.75
N GLN A 4 9.23 4.50 10.81
CA GLN A 4 7.81 4.20 10.76
C GLN A 4 7.42 3.43 9.50
N LYS A 5 8.03 3.73 8.37
CA LYS A 5 7.79 3.01 7.12
C LYS A 5 8.13 1.54 7.26
N THR A 6 9.26 1.24 7.89
CA THR A 6 9.69 -0.14 8.12
C THR A 6 8.71 -0.87 9.03
N THR A 7 8.24 -0.21 10.08
CA THR A 7 7.27 -0.78 11.00
C THR A 7 5.97 -1.12 10.29
N ILE A 8 5.45 -0.19 9.50
CA ILE A 8 4.21 -0.41 8.75
C ILE A 8 4.36 -1.55 7.76
N PHE A 9 5.46 -1.55 7.01
CA PHE A 9 5.73 -2.60 6.04
C PHE A 9 5.80 -3.98 6.71
N SER A 10 6.50 -4.05 7.84
CA SER A 10 6.65 -5.29 8.59
C SER A 10 5.29 -5.79 9.10
N ASN A 11 4.47 -4.89 9.60
CA ASN A 11 3.13 -5.24 10.09
C ASN A 11 2.26 -5.77 8.94
N ILE A 12 2.31 -5.14 7.79
CA ILE A 12 1.56 -5.59 6.62
C ILE A 12 2.04 -6.97 6.18
N ALA A 13 3.35 -7.17 6.16
CA ALA A 13 3.93 -8.46 5.78
C ALA A 13 3.45 -9.58 6.70
N ASP A 14 3.40 -9.31 8.01
CA ASP A 14 2.92 -10.28 8.98
C ASP A 14 1.45 -10.64 8.76
N ILE A 15 0.61 -9.65 8.52
CA ILE A 15 -0.82 -9.85 8.28
C ILE A 15 -1.02 -10.68 7.02
N VAL A 16 -0.32 -10.37 5.96
CA VAL A 16 -0.43 -11.07 4.69
C VAL A 16 0.09 -12.50 4.82
N ASP A 17 1.17 -12.68 5.57
CA ASP A 17 1.79 -14.00 5.76
C ASP A 17 0.84 -14.94 6.52
N GLU A 18 0.10 -14.44 7.49
CA GLU A 18 -0.87 -15.24 8.22
C GLU A 18 -2.05 -15.67 7.36
N GLY A 19 -2.45 -14.82 6.43
CA GLY A 19 -3.44 -15.19 5.42
C GLY A 19 -4.89 -15.27 5.87
N ASP A 20 -5.17 -15.06 7.14
CA ASP A 20 -6.51 -15.29 7.67
C ASP A 20 -7.36 -14.02 7.78
N TYR A 21 -6.73 -12.84 7.71
CA TYR A 21 -7.43 -11.60 8.03
C TYR A 21 -7.77 -10.77 6.81
N ALA A 22 -6.83 -10.65 5.90
CA ALA A 22 -7.02 -9.76 4.76
C ALA A 22 -6.11 -10.19 3.62
N THR A 23 -6.59 -9.97 2.39
CA THR A 23 -5.72 -10.10 1.23
C THR A 23 -4.89 -8.83 1.10
N PRO A 24 -3.76 -8.88 0.38
CA PRO A 24 -3.00 -7.67 0.10
C PRO A 24 -3.85 -6.56 -0.50
N LEU A 25 -4.81 -6.91 -1.35
CA LEU A 25 -5.69 -5.91 -1.97
C LEU A 25 -6.59 -5.23 -0.96
N ASP A 26 -7.07 -5.95 0.05
CA ASP A 26 -7.89 -5.37 1.10
C ASP A 26 -7.10 -4.34 1.91
N ILE A 27 -5.85 -4.65 2.21
CA ILE A 27 -4.99 -3.73 2.95
C ILE A 27 -4.73 -2.48 2.13
N ILE A 28 -4.45 -2.65 0.84
CA ILE A 28 -4.20 -1.52 -0.07
C ILE A 28 -5.45 -0.66 -0.20
N ASP A 29 -6.62 -1.27 -0.32
CA ASP A 29 -7.89 -0.56 -0.40
C ASP A 29 -8.11 0.30 0.84
N PHE A 30 -7.86 -0.26 2.01
CA PHE A 30 -7.95 0.48 3.26
C PHE A 30 -7.00 1.68 3.28
N MET A 31 -5.77 1.46 2.83
CA MET A 31 -4.78 2.54 2.79
C MET A 31 -5.20 3.65 1.84
N ILE A 32 -5.76 3.28 0.71
CA ILE A 32 -6.24 4.26 -0.27
C ILE A 32 -7.39 5.09 0.29
N GLU A 33 -8.28 4.48 1.05
CA GLU A 33 -9.42 5.17 1.63
C GLU A 33 -9.03 6.31 2.56
N ILE A 34 -7.92 6.17 3.27
CA ILE A 34 -7.49 7.19 4.23
C ILE A 34 -6.54 8.21 3.64
N MET A 35 -6.17 8.06 2.38
CA MET A 35 -5.28 8.99 1.70
C MET A 35 -6.00 10.25 1.27
N SER A 36 -5.31 11.38 1.31
CA SER A 36 -5.80 12.62 0.74
C SER A 36 -5.77 12.55 -0.78
N LYS A 37 -6.49 13.46 -1.43
CA LYS A 37 -6.51 13.52 -2.89
C LYS A 37 -5.11 13.74 -3.46
N ASP A 38 -4.31 14.60 -2.82
CA ASP A 38 -2.94 14.84 -3.27
C ASP A 38 -2.10 13.57 -3.20
N GLN A 39 -2.26 12.80 -2.14
CA GLN A 39 -1.57 11.53 -1.99
C GLN A 39 -2.02 10.52 -3.03
N LEU A 40 -3.31 10.47 -3.30
CA LEU A 40 -3.84 9.59 -4.34
C LEU A 40 -3.27 9.93 -5.71
N ASN A 41 -3.17 11.22 -6.02
CA ASN A 41 -2.59 11.67 -7.28
C ASN A 41 -1.12 11.25 -7.40
N GLN A 42 -0.37 11.35 -6.31
CA GLN A 42 1.03 10.93 -6.30
C GLN A 42 1.17 9.42 -6.53
N VAL A 43 0.30 8.63 -5.91
CA VAL A 43 0.32 7.18 -6.09
C VAL A 43 -0.05 6.82 -7.53
N GLU A 44 -1.07 7.46 -8.09
CA GLU A 44 -1.47 7.22 -9.46
C GLU A 44 -0.35 7.54 -10.44
N ASP A 45 0.31 8.69 -10.25
CA ASP A 45 1.43 9.09 -11.10
C ASP A 45 2.58 8.09 -10.98
N MET A 46 2.89 7.65 -9.79
CA MET A 46 3.95 6.69 -9.56
C MET A 46 3.66 5.37 -10.25
N LEU A 47 2.43 4.87 -10.13
CA LEU A 47 2.04 3.62 -10.76
C LEU A 47 2.12 3.72 -12.29
N THR A 48 1.65 4.83 -12.85
CA THR A 48 1.70 5.05 -14.29
C THR A 48 3.13 5.10 -14.80
N ASN A 49 4.04 5.71 -14.03
CA ASN A 49 5.45 5.80 -14.42
C ASN A 49 6.19 4.48 -14.27
N GLN A 50 5.86 3.70 -13.24
CA GLN A 50 6.53 2.43 -12.97
C GLN A 50 6.00 1.30 -13.85
N TYR A 51 4.71 1.30 -14.12
CA TYR A 51 4.04 0.19 -14.80
C TYR A 51 3.13 0.69 -15.93
N PRO A 52 3.66 1.48 -16.88
CA PRO A 52 2.83 2.07 -17.94
C PRO A 52 2.16 1.04 -18.84
N GLU A 53 2.75 -0.13 -18.99
CA GLU A 53 2.21 -1.17 -19.86
C GLU A 53 1.01 -1.89 -19.24
N ASP A 54 0.89 -1.85 -17.93
CA ASP A 54 -0.20 -2.53 -17.21
C ASP A 54 -1.41 -1.62 -17.02
N LEU A 55 -1.29 -0.37 -17.34
CA LEU A 55 -2.34 0.63 -17.21
C LEU A 55 -2.72 1.16 -18.57
#